data_2f5d7f0b528818beb94aef0ed1a454fb
#
_entry.id   2f5d7f0b528818beb94aef0ed1a454fb
#
_cell.length_a   1.000
_cell.length_b   1.000
_cell.length_c   1.000
_cell.angle_alpha   90.00
_cell.angle_beta   90.00
_cell.angle_gamma   90.00
#
_symmetry.space_group_name_H-M   'P 1'
#
loop_
_entity.id
_entity.type
_entity.pdbx_description
1 polymer ?
#
loop_
_entity_poly.entity_id
_entity_poly.type
_entity_poly.pdbx_seq_one_letter_code
_entity_poly.pdbx_strand_id
1 'polypeptide(L)'
;QLAGGIFAIYLIMTGLCALGLWTAGFNGFDAITHSMTTIATGGYSTKDGSIGYFNNPAADWIIIAGMIIGSLPFVYYLRVVRGDLSPIINDSQVKWFLVIVLVSVFVITLWIWDVSGLEGMDTFRHATFNVISILTGTGYVTQDFGLWGGFPVTFLLCLMFVGGCAGSTTCGIKIF
;
A
#
# COMPACT_ATOMS: atom_id res chain seq x y z
N GLN A 1 22.94 -11.02 13.09
CA GLN A 1 21.68 -11.61 13.57
C GLN A 1 20.47 -10.72 13.21
N LEU A 2 20.54 -9.39 13.38
CA LEU A 2 19.44 -8.48 13.07
C LEU A 2 19.08 -8.48 11.56
N ALA A 3 20.07 -8.36 10.68
CA ALA A 3 19.88 -8.33 9.23
C ALA A 3 19.24 -9.64 8.71
N GLY A 4 19.67 -10.80 9.22
CA GLY A 4 19.08 -12.10 8.86
C GLY A 4 17.60 -12.21 9.29
N GLY A 5 17.25 -11.67 10.46
CA GLY A 5 15.88 -11.65 10.93
C GLY A 5 14.97 -10.75 10.07
N ILE A 6 15.43 -9.57 9.69
CA ILE A 6 14.71 -8.66 8.78
C ILE A 6 14.51 -9.32 7.42
N PHE A 7 15.55 -9.95 6.87
CA PHE A 7 15.46 -10.65 5.59
C PHE A 7 14.46 -11.82 5.62
N ALA A 8 14.46 -12.61 6.70
CA ALA A 8 13.48 -13.69 6.87
C ALA A 8 12.05 -13.18 6.93
N ILE A 9 11.79 -12.10 7.68
CA ILE A 9 10.47 -11.46 7.75
C ILE A 9 10.04 -10.94 6.38
N TYR A 10 10.94 -10.27 5.66
CA TYR A 10 10.67 -9.80 4.31
C TYR A 10 10.25 -10.94 3.38
N LEU A 11 10.96 -12.07 3.39
CA LEU A 11 10.61 -13.25 2.60
C LEU A 11 9.26 -13.85 3.00
N ILE A 12 8.98 -13.95 4.29
CA ILE A 12 7.70 -14.49 4.80
C ILE A 12 6.55 -13.61 4.33
N MET A 13 6.65 -12.29 4.50
CA MET A 13 5.60 -11.35 4.08
C MET A 13 5.38 -11.36 2.57
N THR A 14 6.46 -11.43 1.79
CA THR A 14 6.39 -11.58 0.33
C THR A 14 5.70 -12.89 -0.05
N GLY A 15 6.06 -14.00 0.61
CA GLY A 15 5.42 -15.30 0.37
C GLY A 15 3.93 -15.32 0.72
N LEU A 16 3.54 -14.71 1.84
CA LEU A 16 2.13 -14.58 2.24
C LEU A 16 1.34 -13.72 1.23
N CYS A 17 1.92 -12.61 0.79
CA CYS A 17 1.32 -11.77 -0.23
C CYS A 17 1.17 -12.53 -1.56
N ALA A 18 2.18 -13.30 -1.99
CA ALA A 18 2.13 -14.12 -3.20
C ALA A 18 1.05 -15.20 -3.13
N LEU A 19 0.94 -15.89 -1.99
CA LEU A 19 -0.13 -16.86 -1.75
C LEU A 19 -1.51 -16.19 -1.81
N GLY A 20 -1.66 -15.02 -1.20
CA GLY A 20 -2.90 -14.25 -1.25
C GLY A 20 -3.28 -13.87 -2.68
N LEU A 21 -2.35 -13.37 -3.48
CA LEU A 21 -2.60 -12.99 -4.88
C LEU A 21 -2.89 -14.23 -5.74
N TRP A 22 -2.21 -15.34 -5.49
CA TRP A 22 -2.48 -16.59 -6.20
C TRP A 22 -3.89 -17.12 -5.90
N THR A 23 -4.32 -17.10 -4.64
CA THR A 23 -5.70 -17.48 -4.27
C THR A 23 -6.76 -16.50 -4.80
N ALA A 24 -6.38 -15.25 -5.01
CA ALA A 24 -7.21 -14.24 -5.68
C ALA A 24 -7.32 -14.46 -7.20
N GLY A 25 -6.60 -15.43 -7.77
CA GLY A 25 -6.71 -15.82 -9.19
C GLY A 25 -5.58 -15.31 -10.09
N PHE A 26 -4.50 -14.74 -9.53
CA PHE A 26 -3.30 -14.40 -10.30
C PHE A 26 -2.58 -15.69 -10.71
N ASN A 27 -1.98 -15.71 -11.90
CA ASN A 27 -1.06 -16.78 -12.26
C ASN A 27 0.21 -16.72 -11.36
N GLY A 28 0.95 -17.81 -11.27
CA GLY A 28 2.10 -17.91 -10.37
C GLY A 28 3.18 -16.85 -10.60
N PHE A 29 3.44 -16.49 -11.86
CA PHE A 29 4.40 -15.46 -12.21
C PHE A 29 3.94 -14.07 -11.76
N ASP A 30 2.70 -13.69 -12.09
CA ASP A 30 2.13 -12.40 -11.69
C ASP A 30 2.00 -12.30 -10.16
N ALA A 31 1.61 -13.39 -9.47
CA ALA A 31 1.52 -13.41 -8.01
C ALA A 31 2.86 -13.14 -7.34
N ILE A 32 3.92 -13.80 -7.79
CA ILE A 32 5.28 -13.63 -7.22
C ILE A 32 5.82 -12.23 -7.53
N THR A 33 5.76 -11.79 -8.78
CA THR A 33 6.32 -10.49 -9.18
C THR A 33 5.62 -9.33 -8.49
N HIS A 34 4.27 -9.33 -8.45
CA HIS A 34 3.53 -8.27 -7.76
C HIS A 34 3.70 -8.31 -6.24
N SER A 35 3.83 -9.51 -5.62
CA SER A 35 4.08 -9.58 -4.18
C SER A 35 5.44 -8.99 -3.80
N MET A 36 6.50 -9.28 -4.59
CA MET A 36 7.83 -8.72 -4.37
C MET A 36 7.80 -7.19 -4.45
N THR A 37 7.18 -6.65 -5.49
CA THR A 37 7.12 -5.20 -5.72
C THR A 37 6.11 -4.49 -4.80
N THR A 38 5.13 -5.21 -4.24
CA THR A 38 4.21 -4.69 -3.21
C THR A 38 4.91 -4.51 -1.87
N ILE A 39 5.59 -5.55 -1.36
CA ILE A 39 6.28 -5.48 -0.06
C ILE A 39 7.52 -4.57 -0.11
N ALA A 40 8.20 -4.52 -1.27
CA ALA A 40 9.29 -3.58 -1.52
C ALA A 40 8.80 -2.15 -1.79
N THR A 41 7.48 -1.93 -1.91
CA THR A 41 6.88 -0.65 -2.35
C THR A 41 7.52 -0.11 -3.64
N GLY A 42 7.74 -1.02 -4.62
CA GLY A 42 8.43 -0.70 -5.87
C GLY A 42 7.50 -0.43 -7.06
N GLY A 43 6.24 -0.93 -7.04
CA GLY A 43 5.17 -0.63 -7.98
C GLY A 43 5.35 -1.14 -9.42
N TYR A 44 6.32 -2.00 -9.66
CA TYR A 44 6.50 -2.59 -10.99
C TYR A 44 5.43 -3.65 -11.26
N SER A 45 4.76 -3.53 -12.40
CA SER A 45 3.74 -4.47 -12.87
C SER A 45 4.18 -5.18 -14.14
N THR A 46 3.68 -6.39 -14.33
CA THR A 46 3.82 -7.18 -15.57
C THR A 46 2.84 -6.73 -16.66
N LYS A 47 1.96 -5.76 -16.34
CA LYS A 47 0.91 -5.25 -17.24
C LYS A 47 0.98 -3.73 -17.36
N ASP A 48 0.78 -3.20 -18.55
CA ASP A 48 0.80 -1.75 -18.82
C ASP A 48 -0.30 -1.00 -18.04
N GLY A 49 -1.46 -1.64 -17.84
CA GLY A 49 -2.57 -1.11 -17.03
C GLY A 49 -2.36 -1.24 -15.52
N SER A 50 -1.15 -1.62 -15.06
CA SER A 50 -0.84 -1.87 -13.64
C SER A 50 -1.82 -2.87 -13.01
N ILE A 51 -2.19 -2.68 -11.75
CA ILE A 51 -3.15 -3.55 -11.04
C ILE A 51 -4.57 -3.42 -11.60
N GLY A 52 -4.91 -2.25 -12.16
CA GLY A 52 -6.20 -2.03 -12.82
C GLY A 52 -6.48 -3.00 -13.97
N TYR A 53 -5.46 -3.54 -14.62
CA TYR A 53 -5.61 -4.56 -15.66
C TYR A 53 -6.34 -5.81 -15.17
N PHE A 54 -6.10 -6.22 -13.93
CA PHE A 54 -6.67 -7.45 -13.38
C PHE A 54 -8.13 -7.28 -12.93
N ASN A 55 -8.56 -6.05 -12.66
CA ASN A 55 -9.91 -5.70 -12.19
C ASN A 55 -10.45 -6.66 -11.12
N ASN A 56 -9.65 -6.92 -10.11
CA ASN A 56 -9.91 -7.92 -9.07
C ASN A 56 -9.94 -7.29 -7.68
N PRO A 57 -11.14 -7.09 -7.10
CA PRO A 57 -11.27 -6.45 -5.79
C PRO A 57 -10.52 -7.16 -4.67
N ALA A 58 -10.45 -8.49 -4.68
CA ALA A 58 -9.73 -9.25 -3.65
C ALA A 58 -8.22 -8.98 -3.73
N ALA A 59 -7.65 -8.96 -4.95
CA ALA A 59 -6.25 -8.63 -5.17
C ALA A 59 -5.92 -7.20 -4.74
N ASP A 60 -6.81 -6.24 -5.01
CA ASP A 60 -6.64 -4.84 -4.59
C ASP A 60 -6.47 -4.73 -3.07
N TRP A 61 -7.34 -5.41 -2.29
CA TRP A 61 -7.26 -5.38 -0.82
C TRP A 61 -6.00 -6.07 -0.28
N ILE A 62 -5.56 -7.16 -0.92
CA ILE A 62 -4.32 -7.84 -0.55
C ILE A 62 -3.11 -6.92 -0.78
N ILE A 63 -3.08 -6.24 -1.93
CA ILE A 63 -2.01 -5.29 -2.27
C ILE A 63 -2.03 -4.09 -1.32
N ILE A 64 -3.21 -3.52 -1.01
CA ILE A 64 -3.38 -2.46 -0.02
C ILE A 64 -2.76 -2.87 1.33
N ALA A 65 -3.11 -4.06 1.82
CA ALA A 65 -2.54 -4.58 3.06
C ALA A 65 -1.01 -4.73 2.96
N GLY A 66 -0.50 -5.26 1.85
CA GLY A 66 0.93 -5.41 1.60
C GLY A 66 1.68 -4.07 1.57
N MET A 67 1.11 -3.04 0.93
CA MET A 67 1.69 -1.69 0.88
C MET A 67 1.74 -1.05 2.29
N ILE A 68 0.68 -1.20 3.09
CA ILE A 68 0.66 -0.72 4.49
C ILE A 68 1.72 -1.44 5.31
N ILE A 69 1.79 -2.77 5.21
CA ILE A 69 2.77 -3.59 5.92
C ILE A 69 4.20 -3.19 5.54
N GLY A 70 4.50 -3.00 4.24
CA GLY A 70 5.81 -2.52 3.77
C GLY A 70 6.16 -1.12 4.28
N SER A 71 5.16 -0.32 4.65
CA SER A 71 5.33 1.07 5.12
C SER A 71 5.63 1.18 6.61
N LEU A 72 5.56 0.09 7.37
CA LEU A 72 5.89 0.05 8.78
C LEU A 72 7.36 -0.36 9.00
N PRO A 73 7.97 0.00 10.13
CA PRO A 73 9.36 -0.35 10.41
C PRO A 73 9.56 -1.86 10.53
N PHE A 74 10.43 -2.44 9.70
CA PHE A 74 10.68 -3.89 9.70
C PHE A 74 11.22 -4.43 11.03
N VAL A 75 11.91 -3.59 11.80
CA VAL A 75 12.39 -3.95 13.14
C VAL A 75 11.24 -4.28 14.11
N TYR A 76 10.05 -3.67 13.91
CA TYR A 76 8.89 -3.95 14.78
C TYR A 76 8.36 -5.36 14.58
N TYR A 77 8.41 -5.87 13.37
CA TYR A 77 8.00 -7.25 13.09
C TYR A 77 8.88 -8.29 13.80
N LEU A 78 10.17 -7.99 14.02
CA LEU A 78 11.04 -8.84 14.84
C LEU A 78 10.59 -8.92 16.30
N ARG A 79 10.04 -7.81 16.84
CA ARG A 79 9.47 -7.80 18.18
C ARG A 79 8.14 -8.52 18.23
N VAL A 80 7.30 -8.34 17.21
CA VAL A 80 6.01 -9.04 17.07
C VAL A 80 6.20 -10.56 17.07
N VAL A 81 7.17 -11.08 16.33
CA VAL A 81 7.50 -12.52 16.32
C VAL A 81 7.94 -13.01 17.72
N ARG A 82 8.47 -12.13 18.55
CA ARG A 82 8.82 -12.43 19.96
C ARG A 82 7.67 -12.20 20.94
N GLY A 83 6.46 -11.89 20.46
CA GLY A 83 5.26 -11.67 21.27
C GLY A 83 5.05 -10.24 21.77
N ASP A 84 5.87 -9.26 21.34
CA ASP A 84 5.75 -7.86 21.74
C ASP A 84 5.11 -7.02 20.62
N LEU A 85 3.80 -6.74 20.74
CA LEU A 85 3.03 -5.88 19.85
C LEU A 85 3.14 -4.38 20.19
N SER A 86 3.71 -4.07 21.36
CA SER A 86 3.79 -2.69 21.87
C SER A 86 4.38 -1.67 20.89
N PRO A 87 5.43 -1.99 20.10
CA PRO A 87 6.00 -1.02 19.16
C PRO A 87 5.04 -0.59 18.07
N ILE A 88 4.22 -1.51 17.55
CA ILE A 88 3.26 -1.15 16.48
C ILE A 88 2.11 -0.31 17.04
N ILE A 89 1.64 -0.62 18.25
CA ILE A 89 0.46 0.05 18.82
C ILE A 89 0.80 1.41 19.43
N ASN A 90 1.99 1.55 20.05
CA ASN A 90 2.31 2.72 20.87
C ASN A 90 3.18 3.75 20.14
N ASP A 91 3.84 3.37 19.04
CA ASP A 91 4.72 4.28 18.30
C ASP A 91 3.94 5.43 17.65
N SER A 92 4.42 6.65 17.86
CA SER A 92 3.79 7.85 17.30
C SER A 92 3.89 7.91 15.78
N GLN A 93 4.97 7.40 15.17
CA GLN A 93 5.14 7.36 13.73
C GLN A 93 4.06 6.51 13.06
N VAL A 94 3.80 5.32 13.61
CA VAL A 94 2.76 4.41 13.08
C VAL A 94 1.39 5.05 13.21
N LYS A 95 1.10 5.69 14.35
CA LYS A 95 -0.18 6.38 14.57
C LYS A 95 -0.37 7.51 13.57
N TRP A 96 0.61 8.38 13.40
CA TRP A 96 0.53 9.49 12.46
C TRP A 96 0.44 9.02 11.01
N PHE A 97 1.19 7.97 10.63
CA PHE A 97 1.06 7.36 9.31
C PHE A 97 -0.37 6.88 9.04
N LEU A 98 -0.96 6.12 9.97
CA LEU A 98 -2.33 5.63 9.82
C LEU A 98 -3.37 6.77 9.80
N VAL A 99 -3.18 7.81 10.60
CA VAL A 99 -4.05 9.00 10.58
C VAL A 99 -3.98 9.69 9.22
N ILE A 100 -2.78 9.89 8.67
CA ILE A 100 -2.61 10.50 7.34
C ILE A 100 -3.29 9.64 6.27
N VAL A 101 -3.10 8.31 6.29
CA VAL A 101 -3.78 7.38 5.38
C VAL A 101 -5.29 7.55 5.47
N LEU A 102 -5.86 7.45 6.68
CA LEU A 102 -7.31 7.51 6.89
C LEU A 102 -7.91 8.85 6.44
N VAL A 103 -7.27 9.96 6.81
CA VAL A 103 -7.74 11.30 6.41
C VAL A 103 -7.65 11.47 4.90
N SER A 104 -6.56 11.04 4.27
CA SER A 104 -6.38 11.17 2.83
C SER A 104 -7.37 10.32 2.04
N VAL A 105 -7.60 9.08 2.48
CA VAL A 105 -8.61 8.18 1.88
C VAL A 105 -10.01 8.81 2.02
N PHE A 106 -10.34 9.32 3.19
CA PHE A 106 -11.63 9.95 3.43
C PHE A 106 -11.86 11.17 2.52
N VAL A 107 -10.87 12.07 2.44
CA VAL A 107 -10.95 13.28 1.61
C VAL A 107 -11.12 12.94 0.13
N ILE A 108 -10.30 12.01 -0.39
CA ILE A 108 -10.37 11.61 -1.81
C ILE A 108 -11.67 10.86 -2.10
N THR A 109 -12.10 9.97 -1.21
CA THR A 109 -13.37 9.23 -1.39
C THR A 109 -14.55 10.19 -1.48
N LEU A 110 -14.64 11.18 -0.59
CA LEU A 110 -15.71 12.17 -0.63
C LEU A 110 -15.70 12.97 -1.94
N TRP A 111 -14.52 13.35 -2.40
CA TRP A 111 -14.41 14.14 -3.63
C TRP A 111 -14.84 13.37 -4.87
N ILE A 112 -14.41 12.12 -4.99
CA ILE A 112 -14.67 11.33 -6.21
C ILE A 112 -16.04 10.64 -6.18
N TRP A 113 -16.75 10.69 -5.05
CA TRP A 113 -18.07 10.06 -4.91
C TRP A 113 -19.04 10.49 -6.01
N ASP A 114 -19.07 11.79 -6.30
CA ASP A 114 -19.95 12.37 -7.32
C ASP A 114 -19.34 12.33 -8.74
N VAL A 115 -18.01 12.28 -8.85
CA VAL A 115 -17.29 12.46 -10.12
C VAL A 115 -17.00 11.13 -10.81
N SER A 116 -16.77 10.05 -10.05
CA SER A 116 -16.27 8.79 -10.61
C SER A 116 -17.31 7.97 -11.38
N GLY A 117 -18.60 8.21 -11.15
CA GLY A 117 -19.68 7.39 -11.72
C GLY A 117 -19.67 5.93 -11.25
N LEU A 118 -18.84 5.60 -10.25
CA LEU A 118 -18.71 4.28 -9.66
C LEU A 118 -19.72 4.10 -8.52
N GLU A 119 -20.10 2.85 -8.25
CA GLU A 119 -20.88 2.55 -7.06
C GLU A 119 -20.03 2.69 -5.78
N GLY A 120 -20.67 3.05 -4.66
CA GLY A 120 -20.01 3.52 -3.44
C GLY A 120 -18.83 2.66 -2.94
N MET A 121 -18.92 1.33 -2.99
CA MET A 121 -17.84 0.45 -2.53
C MET A 121 -16.64 0.45 -3.50
N ASP A 122 -16.87 0.51 -4.79
CA ASP A 122 -15.80 0.58 -5.79
C ASP A 122 -15.09 1.93 -5.74
N THR A 123 -15.83 3.02 -5.54
CA THR A 123 -15.27 4.35 -5.31
C THR A 123 -14.31 4.35 -4.11
N PHE A 124 -14.75 3.79 -2.98
CA PHE A 124 -13.93 3.67 -1.78
C PHE A 124 -12.68 2.81 -2.01
N ARG A 125 -12.81 1.68 -2.71
CA ARG A 125 -11.70 0.79 -3.03
C ARG A 125 -10.64 1.49 -3.87
N HIS A 126 -11.02 2.12 -4.98
CA HIS A 126 -10.09 2.82 -5.87
C HIS A 126 -9.44 4.03 -5.19
N ALA A 127 -10.20 4.79 -4.39
CA ALA A 127 -9.66 5.87 -3.58
C ALA A 127 -8.59 5.36 -2.60
N THR A 128 -8.94 4.33 -1.83
CA THR A 128 -8.03 3.70 -0.84
C THR A 128 -6.77 3.19 -1.51
N PHE A 129 -6.90 2.47 -2.62
CA PHE A 129 -5.78 1.89 -3.34
C PHE A 129 -4.81 2.96 -3.83
N ASN A 130 -5.32 3.94 -4.60
CA ASN A 130 -4.46 4.94 -5.22
C ASN A 130 -3.84 5.90 -4.18
N VAL A 131 -4.58 6.28 -3.14
CA VAL A 131 -4.04 7.09 -2.02
C VAL A 131 -2.89 6.37 -1.34
N ILE A 132 -3.07 5.11 -0.95
CA ILE A 132 -2.03 4.33 -0.26
C ILE A 132 -0.86 4.08 -1.19
N SER A 133 -1.10 3.76 -2.46
CA SER A 133 -0.06 3.55 -3.45
C SER A 133 0.84 4.77 -3.62
N ILE A 134 0.26 5.96 -3.67
CA ILE A 134 1.02 7.21 -3.81
C ILE A 134 1.72 7.59 -2.51
N LEU A 135 1.02 7.52 -1.38
CA LEU A 135 1.59 7.86 -0.07
C LEU A 135 2.77 6.95 0.31
N THR A 136 2.70 5.67 -0.02
CA THR A 136 3.78 4.72 0.24
C THR A 136 4.91 4.80 -0.80
N GLY A 137 4.71 5.54 -1.88
CA GLY A 137 5.63 5.62 -3.01
C GLY A 137 5.69 4.34 -3.84
N THR A 138 4.71 3.43 -3.68
CA THR A 138 4.62 2.20 -4.48
C THR A 138 4.37 2.53 -5.95
N GLY A 139 3.35 3.36 -6.26
CA GLY A 139 3.09 3.80 -7.63
C GLY A 139 2.21 2.86 -8.46
N TYR A 140 1.57 1.86 -7.86
CA TYR A 140 0.52 1.08 -8.52
C TYR A 140 -0.73 1.90 -8.78
N VAL A 141 -1.46 1.56 -9.84
CA VAL A 141 -2.68 2.24 -10.25
C VAL A 141 -3.78 1.20 -10.50
N THR A 142 -4.97 1.44 -9.94
CA THR A 142 -6.18 0.66 -10.25
C THR A 142 -7.14 1.41 -11.16
N GLN A 143 -7.06 2.73 -11.17
CA GLN A 143 -7.84 3.61 -12.02
C GLN A 143 -7.05 4.90 -12.29
N ASP A 144 -7.22 5.48 -13.47
CA ASP A 144 -6.58 6.75 -13.82
C ASP A 144 -7.14 7.90 -12.97
N PHE A 145 -6.38 8.26 -11.94
CA PHE A 145 -6.72 9.37 -11.05
C PHE A 145 -6.59 10.74 -11.73
N GLY A 146 -5.97 10.83 -12.91
CA GLY A 146 -5.96 12.04 -13.73
C GLY A 146 -7.36 12.45 -14.16
N LEU A 147 -8.29 11.51 -14.25
CA LEU A 147 -9.69 11.75 -14.60
C LEU A 147 -10.55 12.21 -13.41
N TRP A 148 -10.02 12.18 -12.18
CA TRP A 148 -10.77 12.59 -10.97
C TRP A 148 -10.86 14.10 -10.77
N GLY A 149 -10.20 14.88 -11.64
CA GLY A 149 -10.19 16.35 -11.60
C GLY A 149 -8.93 16.93 -10.96
N GLY A 150 -8.82 18.26 -11.00
CA GLY A 150 -7.60 18.96 -10.59
C GLY A 150 -7.26 18.85 -9.09
N PHE A 151 -8.27 18.82 -8.22
CA PHE A 151 -8.05 18.74 -6.76
C PHE A 151 -7.40 17.41 -6.35
N PRO A 152 -7.93 16.21 -6.70
CA PRO A 152 -7.29 14.94 -6.36
C PRO A 152 -5.85 14.84 -6.88
N VAL A 153 -5.60 15.27 -8.12
CA VAL A 153 -4.26 15.23 -8.70
C VAL A 153 -3.29 16.08 -7.89
N THR A 154 -3.67 17.33 -7.54
CA THR A 154 -2.82 18.21 -6.72
C THR A 154 -2.64 17.65 -5.31
N PHE A 155 -3.69 17.13 -4.70
CA PHE A 155 -3.62 16.53 -3.37
C PHE A 155 -2.70 15.31 -3.34
N LEU A 156 -2.84 14.39 -4.31
CA LEU A 156 -1.98 13.22 -4.45
C LEU A 156 -0.53 13.61 -4.72
N LEU A 157 -0.29 14.67 -5.51
CA LEU A 157 1.05 15.23 -5.72
C LEU A 157 1.68 15.70 -4.40
N CYS A 158 0.92 16.36 -3.53
CA CYS A 158 1.39 16.74 -2.19
C CYS A 158 1.69 15.51 -1.33
N LEU A 159 0.86 14.46 -1.41
CA LEU A 159 1.08 13.22 -0.67
C LEU A 159 2.36 12.47 -1.10
N MET A 160 2.81 12.60 -2.35
CA MET A 160 4.06 11.98 -2.81
C MET A 160 5.29 12.41 -2.00
N PHE A 161 5.27 13.61 -1.42
CA PHE A 161 6.38 14.08 -0.57
C PHE A 161 6.35 13.46 0.83
N VAL A 162 5.19 12.99 1.28
CA VAL A 162 5.04 12.32 2.57
C VAL A 162 5.38 10.84 2.39
N GLY A 163 6.31 10.33 3.17
CA GLY A 163 6.69 8.91 3.14
C GLY A 163 6.08 8.13 4.31
N GLY A 164 6.37 6.83 4.39
CA GLY A 164 6.01 6.00 5.53
C GLY A 164 6.96 6.18 6.73
N CYS A 165 6.92 5.22 7.65
CA CYS A 165 7.72 5.23 8.86
C CYS A 165 9.23 5.06 8.58
N ALA A 166 10.08 5.55 9.47
CA ALA A 166 11.51 5.32 9.41
C ALA A 166 11.81 3.81 9.56
N GLY A 167 12.71 3.28 8.72
CA GLY A 167 13.02 1.84 8.69
C GLY A 167 12.01 0.96 7.93
N SER A 168 11.14 1.57 7.12
CA SER A 168 10.26 0.92 6.14
C SER A 168 10.86 0.94 4.74
N THR A 169 10.23 0.24 3.78
CA THR A 169 10.64 0.22 2.36
C THR A 169 10.19 1.45 1.57
N THR A 170 9.29 2.27 2.10
CA THR A 170 8.69 3.41 1.41
C THR A 170 9.69 4.51 1.04
N CYS A 171 9.38 5.23 -0.03
CA CYS A 171 10.06 6.47 -0.44
C CYS A 171 9.48 7.69 0.31
N GLY A 172 9.93 8.91 -0.04
CA GLY A 172 9.44 10.17 0.52
C GLY A 172 10.11 10.59 1.84
N ILE A 173 9.63 11.71 2.38
CA ILE A 173 10.11 12.26 3.67
C ILE A 173 9.52 11.40 4.78
N LYS A 174 10.38 10.71 5.52
CA LYS A 174 9.96 9.79 6.59
C LYS A 174 9.28 10.53 7.73
N ILE A 175 8.22 9.90 8.27
CA ILE A 175 7.58 10.33 9.51
C ILE A 175 8.49 9.88 10.67
N PHE A 176 8.85 10.81 11.56
CA PHE A 176 9.72 10.57 12.72
C PHE A 176 8.94 10.70 14.02
#